data_8c88a756f6a882f287313523a8470004
#
_entry.id   8c88a756f6a882f287313523a8470004
#
_cell.length_a   1.000
_cell.length_b   1.000
_cell.length_c   1.000
_cell.angle_alpha   90.00
_cell.angle_beta   90.00
_cell.angle_gamma   90.00
#
_symmetry.space_group_name_H-M   'P 1'
#
loop_
_entity.id
_entity.type
_entity.pdbx_description
1 polymer ?
#
loop_
_entity_poly.entity_id
_entity_poly.type
_entity_poly.pdbx_seq_one_letter_code
_entity_poly.pdbx_strand_id
1 'polypeptide(L)'
;FQNLSQSVQKLELVSQPIVVKPSPLDKTIQSPSKTEITNIPALSDTFRPDEAIIRKCFSTFGDQPDFYSEPWKLRRSLDQTDLEILDDWFFNMGGRGALESRGSRQKNALLSAGLISILGELYGDQFQTLILASEPERLGEWRRILQDCLGLNRDDFGPNSGIVLFERPEGVIEKADRLEEENEVPLII
;
A
#
# COMPACT_ATOMS: atom_id res chain seq x y z
N PHE A 1 -65.28 23.40 -11.20
CA PHE A 1 -64.38 23.04 -12.34
C PHE A 1 -63.46 24.20 -12.81
N GLN A 2 -63.53 25.38 -12.19
CA GLN A 2 -62.69 26.54 -12.59
C GLN A 2 -61.44 26.78 -11.73
N ASN A 3 -61.22 26.00 -10.66
CA ASN A 3 -60.07 26.20 -9.76
C ASN A 3 -58.82 25.36 -10.05
N LEU A 4 -58.90 24.42 -11.00
CA LEU A 4 -57.77 23.58 -11.40
C LEU A 4 -56.89 24.20 -12.50
N SER A 5 -57.45 25.08 -13.32
CA SER A 5 -56.72 25.73 -14.40
C SER A 5 -55.78 26.89 -13.94
N GLN A 6 -56.04 27.46 -12.77
CA GLN A 6 -55.19 28.53 -12.24
C GLN A 6 -53.98 28.04 -11.47
N SER A 7 -54.00 26.77 -11.03
CA SER A 7 -52.83 26.18 -10.31
C SER A 7 -51.75 25.69 -11.26
N VAL A 8 -52.08 25.38 -12.50
CA VAL A 8 -51.14 24.90 -13.51
C VAL A 8 -50.33 26.06 -14.11
N GLN A 9 -50.94 27.24 -14.25
CA GLN A 9 -50.24 28.41 -14.78
C GLN A 9 -49.23 29.02 -13.82
N LYS A 10 -49.28 28.68 -12.51
CA LYS A 10 -48.36 29.21 -11.49
C LYS A 10 -47.12 28.35 -11.35
N LEU A 11 -47.06 27.17 -11.96
CA LEU A 11 -45.89 26.27 -11.92
C LEU A 11 -44.94 26.44 -13.12
N GLU A 12 -45.35 27.15 -14.16
CA GLU A 12 -44.52 27.38 -15.35
C GLU A 12 -43.63 28.63 -15.28
N LEU A 13 -43.71 29.40 -14.20
CA LEU A 13 -43.00 30.69 -14.08
C LEU A 13 -41.76 30.66 -13.17
N VAL A 14 -41.21 29.47 -12.88
CA VAL A 14 -39.98 29.33 -12.09
C VAL A 14 -38.93 28.53 -12.84
N SER A 15 -38.71 28.88 -14.08
CA SER A 15 -37.54 28.45 -14.85
C SER A 15 -36.68 29.65 -15.21
N GLN A 16 -36.28 30.41 -14.22
CA GLN A 16 -35.16 31.32 -14.44
C GLN A 16 -33.86 30.55 -14.21
N PRO A 17 -32.90 30.59 -15.14
CA PRO A 17 -31.63 29.96 -14.96
C PRO A 17 -30.95 30.63 -13.75
N ILE A 18 -30.68 29.85 -12.72
CA ILE A 18 -29.86 30.31 -11.59
C ILE A 18 -28.46 30.54 -12.14
N VAL A 19 -28.13 31.80 -12.35
CA VAL A 19 -26.76 32.21 -12.64
C VAL A 19 -25.97 32.01 -11.35
N VAL A 20 -25.35 30.84 -11.22
CA VAL A 20 -24.43 30.55 -10.12
C VAL A 20 -23.21 31.45 -10.32
N LYS A 21 -23.05 32.46 -9.48
CA LYS A 21 -21.81 33.24 -9.46
C LYS A 21 -20.69 32.29 -9.05
N PRO A 22 -19.57 32.21 -9.80
CA PRO A 22 -18.45 31.37 -9.43
C PRO A 22 -17.94 31.73 -8.04
N SER A 23 -17.70 30.72 -7.22
CA SER A 23 -17.13 30.86 -5.88
C SER A 23 -15.73 31.49 -5.97
N PRO A 24 -15.30 32.26 -4.98
CA PRO A 24 -13.93 32.75 -4.91
C PRO A 24 -12.86 31.63 -5.00
N LEU A 25 -13.24 30.39 -4.66
CA LEU A 25 -12.38 29.21 -4.80
C LEU A 25 -12.19 28.75 -6.26
N ASP A 26 -13.13 29.09 -7.17
CA ASP A 26 -13.00 28.75 -8.59
C ASP A 26 -12.00 29.64 -9.34
N LYS A 27 -11.55 30.72 -8.72
CA LYS A 27 -10.53 31.61 -9.30
C LYS A 27 -9.09 31.11 -9.15
N THR A 28 -8.89 30.00 -8.43
CA THR A 28 -7.54 29.46 -8.17
C THR A 28 -7.13 28.37 -9.17
N ILE A 29 -8.01 28.00 -10.12
CA ILE A 29 -7.65 27.13 -11.23
C ILE A 29 -7.44 27.97 -12.48
N GLN A 30 -6.53 28.92 -12.41
CA GLN A 30 -5.86 29.39 -13.60
C GLN A 30 -4.76 28.36 -13.90
N SER A 31 -4.86 27.76 -15.07
CA SER A 31 -3.86 26.89 -15.64
C SER A 31 -2.47 27.46 -15.39
N PRO A 32 -1.56 26.75 -14.74
CA PRO A 32 -0.18 27.17 -14.74
C PRO A 32 0.32 27.07 -16.17
N SER A 33 0.72 28.22 -16.70
CA SER A 33 1.50 28.33 -17.90
C SER A 33 2.59 27.27 -17.92
N LYS A 34 2.81 26.68 -19.12
CA LYS A 34 3.97 25.88 -19.48
C LYS A 34 5.25 26.43 -18.84
N THR A 35 5.65 25.90 -17.72
CA THR A 35 6.97 26.11 -17.16
C THR A 35 7.36 24.85 -16.42
N GLU A 36 8.33 24.17 -17.00
CA GLU A 36 9.11 23.08 -16.40
C GLU A 36 8.30 21.90 -15.83
N ILE A 37 8.04 20.95 -16.72
CA ILE A 37 7.89 19.56 -16.33
C ILE A 37 9.25 19.15 -15.77
N THR A 38 9.50 19.46 -14.48
CA THR A 38 10.47 18.69 -13.72
C THR A 38 10.01 17.25 -13.87
N ASN A 39 10.85 16.39 -14.41
CA ASN A 39 10.68 14.96 -14.50
C ASN A 39 10.45 14.42 -13.08
N ILE A 40 9.22 14.52 -12.57
CA ILE A 40 8.77 13.68 -11.47
C ILE A 40 8.59 12.32 -12.13
N PRO A 41 9.41 11.31 -11.80
CA PRO A 41 9.22 9.97 -12.33
C PRO A 41 7.75 9.59 -12.12
N ALA A 42 7.10 9.04 -13.13
CA ALA A 42 5.77 8.48 -12.92
C ALA A 42 5.85 7.52 -11.74
N LEU A 43 4.82 7.45 -10.89
CA LEU A 43 4.82 6.57 -9.70
C LEU A 43 5.21 5.13 -10.05
N SER A 44 4.83 4.67 -11.24
CA SER A 44 5.23 3.39 -11.83
C SER A 44 6.73 3.22 -12.04
N ASP A 45 7.52 4.29 -12.03
CA ASP A 45 8.97 4.23 -12.31
C ASP A 45 9.82 4.15 -11.03
N THR A 46 9.19 4.19 -9.84
CA THR A 46 9.89 4.18 -8.54
C THR A 46 10.85 3.00 -8.40
N PHE A 47 10.44 1.80 -8.81
CA PHE A 47 11.23 0.56 -8.70
C PHE A 47 11.91 0.13 -10.01
N ARG A 48 11.86 0.95 -11.06
CA ARG A 48 12.54 0.64 -12.34
C ARG A 48 14.05 0.44 -12.21
N PRO A 49 14.78 1.23 -11.42
CA PRO A 49 16.21 0.99 -11.21
C PRO A 49 16.52 -0.38 -10.59
N ASP A 50 15.60 -0.91 -9.78
CA ASP A 50 15.76 -2.16 -9.03
C ASP A 50 15.05 -3.35 -9.70
N GLU A 51 14.50 -3.16 -10.90
CA GLU A 51 13.71 -4.17 -11.61
C GLU A 51 14.44 -5.51 -11.73
N ALA A 52 15.73 -5.51 -12.03
CA ALA A 52 16.51 -6.74 -12.18
C ALA A 52 16.57 -7.55 -10.87
N ILE A 53 16.69 -6.88 -9.72
CA ILE A 53 16.72 -7.51 -8.40
C ILE A 53 15.34 -8.08 -8.07
N ILE A 54 14.29 -7.29 -8.28
CA ILE A 54 12.89 -7.70 -8.01
C ILE A 54 12.51 -8.91 -8.89
N ARG A 55 12.81 -8.88 -10.18
CA ARG A 55 12.55 -9.98 -11.12
C ARG A 55 13.30 -11.26 -10.74
N LYS A 56 14.53 -11.13 -10.25
CA LYS A 56 15.29 -12.27 -9.71
C LYS A 56 14.61 -12.87 -8.49
N CYS A 57 14.11 -12.04 -7.58
CA CYS A 57 13.31 -12.52 -6.43
C CYS A 57 12.05 -13.25 -6.89
N PHE A 58 11.30 -12.73 -7.86
CA PHE A 58 10.12 -13.40 -8.40
C PHE A 58 10.43 -14.76 -8.98
N SER A 59 11.51 -14.89 -9.76
CA SER A 59 11.95 -16.19 -10.27
C SER A 59 12.24 -17.18 -9.15
N THR A 60 12.98 -16.73 -8.12
CA THR A 60 13.29 -17.59 -6.97
C THR A 60 12.04 -18.00 -6.20
N PHE A 61 11.07 -17.10 -6.02
CA PHE A 61 9.84 -17.37 -5.26
C PHE A 61 8.87 -18.28 -6.04
N GLY A 62 8.85 -18.18 -7.37
CA GLY A 62 7.99 -19.00 -8.22
C GLY A 62 8.52 -20.43 -8.41
N ASP A 63 9.84 -20.62 -8.34
CA ASP A 63 10.45 -21.94 -8.47
C ASP A 63 10.40 -22.71 -7.12
N GLN A 64 11.52 -22.91 -6.51
CA GLN A 64 11.62 -23.56 -5.19
C GLN A 64 12.62 -22.80 -4.34
N PRO A 65 12.13 -21.84 -3.51
CA PRO A 65 13.01 -21.13 -2.60
C PRO A 65 13.65 -22.09 -1.60
N ASP A 66 14.90 -21.81 -1.23
CA ASP A 66 15.64 -22.63 -0.28
C ASP A 66 15.02 -22.47 1.13
N PHE A 67 14.52 -23.58 1.67
CA PHE A 67 13.96 -23.63 3.02
C PHE A 67 14.98 -23.27 4.10
N TYR A 68 16.26 -23.48 3.85
CA TYR A 68 17.35 -23.17 4.76
C TYR A 68 18.07 -21.84 4.45
N SER A 69 17.47 -21.00 3.61
CA SER A 69 18.03 -19.69 3.31
C SER A 69 18.20 -18.84 4.57
N GLU A 70 19.04 -17.81 4.45
CA GLU A 70 19.26 -16.84 5.54
C GLU A 70 17.94 -16.19 6.02
N PRO A 71 17.89 -15.69 7.25
CA PRO A 71 16.75 -14.90 7.74
C PRO A 71 16.42 -13.75 6.78
N TRP A 72 15.14 -13.36 6.75
CA TRP A 72 14.57 -12.34 5.85
C TRP A 72 14.49 -12.73 4.37
N LYS A 73 14.92 -13.92 4.00
CA LYS A 73 14.69 -14.49 2.66
C LYS A 73 13.45 -15.37 2.70
N LEU A 74 12.60 -15.24 1.68
CA LEU A 74 11.38 -16.06 1.59
C LEU A 74 11.74 -17.53 1.40
N ARG A 75 11.21 -18.39 2.27
CA ARG A 75 11.44 -19.84 2.32
C ARG A 75 10.27 -20.66 1.80
N ARG A 76 9.24 -20.00 1.30
CA ARG A 76 8.01 -20.61 0.75
C ARG A 76 7.80 -20.15 -0.67
N SER A 77 7.21 -21.01 -1.50
CA SER A 77 6.86 -20.66 -2.87
C SER A 77 5.63 -19.78 -2.92
N LEU A 78 5.64 -18.83 -3.84
CA LEU A 78 4.49 -18.05 -4.25
C LEU A 78 3.87 -18.64 -5.50
N ASP A 79 2.55 -18.63 -5.59
CA ASP A 79 1.86 -19.01 -6.83
C ASP A 79 1.92 -17.88 -7.87
N GLN A 80 1.52 -18.20 -9.11
CA GLN A 80 1.55 -17.23 -10.21
C GLN A 80 0.71 -15.98 -9.91
N THR A 81 -0.43 -16.13 -9.24
CA THR A 81 -1.29 -15.00 -8.87
C THR A 81 -0.62 -14.10 -7.83
N ASP A 82 0.09 -14.66 -6.86
CA ASP A 82 0.86 -13.88 -5.89
C ASP A 82 1.95 -13.05 -6.59
N LEU A 83 2.66 -13.65 -7.54
CA LEU A 83 3.69 -12.95 -8.31
C LEU A 83 3.12 -11.83 -9.18
N GLU A 84 1.97 -12.03 -9.79
CA GLU A 84 1.27 -11.01 -10.59
C GLU A 84 0.83 -9.83 -9.72
N ILE A 85 0.32 -10.08 -8.51
CA ILE A 85 -0.05 -9.04 -7.55
C ILE A 85 1.17 -8.22 -7.13
N LEU A 86 2.29 -8.87 -6.83
CA LEU A 86 3.54 -8.18 -6.49
C LEU A 86 4.10 -7.40 -7.67
N ASP A 87 4.07 -7.96 -8.88
CA ASP A 87 4.50 -7.29 -10.10
C ASP A 87 3.71 -6.00 -10.34
N ASP A 88 2.40 -6.07 -10.25
CA ASP A 88 1.51 -4.92 -10.37
C ASP A 88 1.79 -3.86 -9.31
N TRP A 89 1.97 -4.27 -8.06
CA TRP A 89 2.26 -3.35 -6.96
C TRP A 89 3.59 -2.61 -7.15
N PHE A 90 4.64 -3.30 -7.57
CA PHE A 90 5.95 -2.67 -7.80
C PHE A 90 5.98 -1.79 -9.05
N PHE A 91 5.47 -2.28 -10.18
CA PHE A 91 5.72 -1.68 -11.49
C PHE A 91 4.56 -0.87 -12.06
N ASN A 92 3.34 -1.05 -11.59
CA ASN A 92 2.19 -0.24 -11.97
C ASN A 92 1.78 0.73 -10.87
N MET A 93 1.77 0.28 -9.61
CA MET A 93 1.40 1.12 -8.47
C MET A 93 2.60 1.86 -7.85
N GLY A 94 3.82 1.54 -8.23
CA GLY A 94 5.03 2.19 -7.73
C GLY A 94 5.28 1.99 -6.24
N GLY A 95 4.85 0.85 -5.70
CA GLY A 95 4.98 0.54 -4.28
C GLY A 95 3.99 1.26 -3.37
N ARG A 96 2.88 1.75 -3.93
CA ARG A 96 1.85 2.51 -3.20
C ARG A 96 0.49 1.84 -3.31
N GLY A 97 -0.35 2.09 -2.31
CA GLY A 97 -1.68 1.50 -2.25
C GLY A 97 -1.70 0.11 -1.64
N ALA A 98 -2.89 -0.45 -1.52
CA ALA A 98 -3.11 -1.73 -0.89
C ALA A 98 -2.92 -2.89 -1.88
N LEU A 99 -2.29 -3.96 -1.40
CA LEU A 99 -2.27 -5.23 -2.12
C LEU A 99 -3.66 -5.87 -2.15
N GLU A 100 -3.97 -6.56 -3.21
CA GLU A 100 -5.19 -7.34 -3.33
C GLU A 100 -5.19 -8.52 -2.35
N SER A 101 -6.33 -8.73 -1.69
CA SER A 101 -6.48 -9.83 -0.73
C SER A 101 -6.55 -11.19 -1.43
N ARG A 102 -5.79 -12.15 -0.94
CA ARG A 102 -5.82 -13.55 -1.40
C ARG A 102 -6.93 -14.41 -0.78
N GLY A 103 -7.87 -13.77 -0.06
CA GLY A 103 -9.05 -14.42 0.50
C GLY A 103 -8.81 -15.22 1.78
N SER A 104 -7.58 -15.45 2.19
CA SER A 104 -7.26 -16.09 3.47
C SER A 104 -6.09 -15.40 4.17
N ARG A 105 -6.10 -15.42 5.50
CA ARG A 105 -5.06 -14.81 6.33
C ARG A 105 -3.68 -15.40 6.06
N GLN A 106 -3.63 -16.71 5.93
CA GLN A 106 -2.38 -17.42 5.65
C GLN A 106 -1.78 -17.03 4.30
N LYS A 107 -2.60 -16.92 3.25
CA LYS A 107 -2.15 -16.48 1.92
C LYS A 107 -1.74 -15.00 1.92
N ASN A 108 -2.50 -14.14 2.62
CA ASN A 108 -2.13 -12.73 2.75
C ASN A 108 -0.80 -12.56 3.48
N ALA A 109 -0.57 -13.32 4.56
CA ALA A 109 0.69 -13.28 5.28
C ALA A 109 1.86 -13.85 4.46
N LEU A 110 1.64 -14.87 3.64
CA LEU A 110 2.65 -15.39 2.71
C LEU A 110 3.01 -14.36 1.62
N LEU A 111 2.01 -13.70 1.03
CA LEU A 111 2.22 -12.62 0.06
C LEU A 111 3.01 -11.47 0.69
N SER A 112 2.63 -11.08 1.91
CA SER A 112 3.35 -10.05 2.69
C SER A 112 4.79 -10.47 3.00
N ALA A 113 5.04 -11.74 3.31
CA ALA A 113 6.39 -12.26 3.52
C ALA A 113 7.26 -12.12 2.26
N GLY A 114 6.70 -12.40 1.08
CA GLY A 114 7.37 -12.16 -0.20
C GLY A 114 7.74 -10.68 -0.39
N LEU A 115 6.81 -9.78 -0.11
CA LEU A 115 7.03 -8.34 -0.18
C LEU A 115 8.11 -7.88 0.81
N ILE A 116 8.05 -8.34 2.08
CA ILE A 116 9.05 -8.04 3.11
C ILE A 116 10.44 -8.52 2.68
N SER A 117 10.54 -9.71 2.09
CA SER A 117 11.81 -10.26 1.61
C SER A 117 12.42 -9.40 0.50
N ILE A 118 11.62 -8.92 -0.45
CA ILE A 118 12.10 -8.04 -1.54
C ILE A 118 12.51 -6.68 -1.00
N LEU A 119 11.67 -6.03 -0.20
CA LEU A 119 11.97 -4.71 0.37
C LEU A 119 13.18 -4.76 1.30
N GLY A 120 13.35 -5.83 2.06
CA GLY A 120 14.56 -6.06 2.87
C GLY A 120 15.82 -6.19 2.01
N GLU A 121 15.74 -6.82 0.83
CA GLU A 121 16.85 -6.87 -0.13
C GLU A 121 17.22 -5.51 -0.70
N LEU A 122 16.21 -4.66 -0.96
CA LEU A 122 16.42 -3.33 -1.55
C LEU A 122 16.89 -2.29 -0.54
N TYR A 123 16.37 -2.31 0.68
CA TYR A 123 16.57 -1.25 1.66
C TYR A 123 17.39 -1.67 2.89
N GLY A 124 17.56 -2.97 3.12
CA GLY A 124 18.32 -3.47 4.27
C GLY A 124 17.79 -2.93 5.60
N ASP A 125 18.67 -2.33 6.40
CA ASP A 125 18.34 -1.80 7.73
C ASP A 125 17.49 -0.52 7.69
N GLN A 126 17.31 0.09 6.53
CA GLN A 126 16.47 1.29 6.33
C GLN A 126 14.99 0.96 6.07
N PHE A 127 14.58 -0.23 6.37
CA PHE A 127 13.23 -0.73 6.14
C PHE A 127 12.65 -1.36 7.39
N GLN A 128 11.41 -1.02 7.72
CA GLN A 128 10.68 -1.61 8.84
C GLN A 128 9.24 -1.94 8.45
N THR A 129 8.74 -3.09 8.90
CA THR A 129 7.36 -3.53 8.70
C THR A 129 6.52 -3.26 9.94
N LEU A 130 5.38 -2.61 9.75
CA LEU A 130 4.42 -2.26 10.79
C LEU A 130 3.14 -3.06 10.55
N ILE A 131 2.80 -3.99 11.44
CA ILE A 131 1.62 -4.84 11.30
C ILE A 131 0.55 -4.42 12.30
N LEU A 132 -0.64 -4.10 11.80
CA LEU A 132 -1.80 -3.74 12.60
C LEU A 132 -2.85 -4.86 12.61
N ALA A 133 -3.18 -5.34 13.78
CA ALA A 133 -4.36 -6.18 13.96
C ALA A 133 -5.01 -5.89 15.31
N SER A 134 -6.31 -5.71 15.32
CA SER A 134 -7.09 -5.32 16.51
C SER A 134 -7.19 -6.40 17.58
N GLU A 135 -6.77 -7.62 17.28
CA GLU A 135 -6.85 -8.76 18.19
C GLU A 135 -5.46 -9.37 18.42
N PRO A 136 -5.04 -9.58 19.70
CA PRO A 136 -3.73 -10.15 20.04
C PRO A 136 -3.49 -11.52 19.40
N GLU A 137 -4.53 -12.34 19.27
CA GLU A 137 -4.46 -13.67 18.64
C GLU A 137 -4.05 -13.55 17.16
N ARG A 138 -4.56 -12.54 16.45
CA ARG A 138 -4.19 -12.27 15.06
C ARG A 138 -2.74 -11.84 14.93
N LEU A 139 -2.26 -11.01 15.82
CA LEU A 139 -0.84 -10.62 15.87
C LEU A 139 0.07 -11.82 16.12
N GLY A 140 -0.34 -12.71 17.04
CA GLY A 140 0.37 -13.97 17.28
C GLY A 140 0.42 -14.88 16.07
N GLU A 141 -0.67 -14.95 15.30
CA GLU A 141 -0.76 -15.72 14.06
C GLU A 141 0.15 -15.12 12.96
N TRP A 142 0.10 -13.80 12.76
CA TRP A 142 0.99 -13.09 11.86
C TRP A 142 2.45 -13.35 12.18
N ARG A 143 2.84 -13.19 13.43
CA ARG A 143 4.21 -13.45 13.88
C ARG A 143 4.65 -14.88 13.55
N ARG A 144 3.82 -15.88 13.85
CA ARG A 144 4.16 -17.29 13.60
C ARG A 144 4.32 -17.58 12.11
N ILE A 145 3.43 -17.07 11.26
CA ILE A 145 3.51 -17.26 9.82
C ILE A 145 4.77 -16.59 9.25
N LEU A 146 5.06 -15.36 9.65
CA LEU A 146 6.25 -14.64 9.19
C LEU A 146 7.54 -15.30 9.68
N GLN A 147 7.57 -15.81 10.90
CA GLN A 147 8.71 -16.60 11.39
C GLN A 147 8.96 -17.84 10.53
N ASP A 148 7.92 -18.55 10.16
CA ASP A 148 8.03 -19.74 9.29
C ASP A 148 8.44 -19.37 7.86
N CYS A 149 7.84 -18.33 7.29
CA CYS A 149 8.08 -17.92 5.90
C CYS A 149 9.46 -17.26 5.68
N LEU A 150 9.98 -16.54 6.66
CA LEU A 150 11.19 -15.72 6.55
C LEU A 150 12.33 -16.19 7.47
N GLY A 151 12.14 -17.27 8.20
CA GLY A 151 13.15 -17.79 9.12
C GLY A 151 13.51 -16.84 10.26
N LEU A 152 12.53 -16.07 10.75
CA LEU A 152 12.76 -15.05 11.78
C LEU A 152 12.73 -15.65 13.18
N ASN A 153 13.46 -15.01 14.08
CA ASN A 153 13.47 -15.28 15.51
C ASN A 153 12.49 -14.38 16.25
N ARG A 154 12.34 -14.61 17.54
CA ARG A 154 11.47 -13.80 18.40
C ARG A 154 11.96 -12.35 18.51
N ASP A 155 13.26 -12.16 18.47
CA ASP A 155 13.92 -10.86 18.62
C ASP A 155 13.81 -9.98 17.38
N ASP A 156 13.38 -10.55 16.22
CA ASP A 156 13.08 -9.79 15.02
C ASP A 156 11.75 -9.03 15.09
N PHE A 157 10.96 -9.26 16.16
CA PHE A 157 9.70 -8.61 16.44
C PHE A 157 9.80 -7.73 17.68
N GLY A 158 9.76 -6.43 17.51
CA GLY A 158 9.84 -5.48 18.60
C GLY A 158 9.96 -4.02 18.13
N PRO A 159 9.87 -3.06 19.04
CA PRO A 159 9.76 -1.64 18.68
C PRO A 159 10.95 -1.09 17.87
N ASN A 160 12.14 -1.71 18.01
CA ASN A 160 13.36 -1.35 17.29
C ASN A 160 13.86 -2.48 16.39
N SER A 161 13.02 -3.45 16.08
CA SER A 161 13.32 -4.59 15.22
C SER A 161 12.71 -4.40 13.83
N GLY A 162 12.99 -5.30 12.91
CA GLY A 162 12.51 -5.22 11.53
C GLY A 162 10.99 -5.30 11.38
N ILE A 163 10.28 -5.93 12.35
CA ILE A 163 8.82 -6.02 12.37
C ILE A 163 8.28 -5.53 13.72
N VAL A 164 7.30 -4.63 13.67
CA VAL A 164 6.60 -4.12 14.85
C VAL A 164 5.12 -4.48 14.74
N LEU A 165 4.54 -4.99 15.84
CA LEU A 165 3.15 -5.40 15.91
C LEU A 165 2.34 -4.38 16.72
N PHE A 166 1.20 -3.96 16.19
CA PHE A 166 0.33 -2.95 16.79
C PHE A 166 -1.11 -3.47 16.91
N GLU A 167 -1.74 -3.15 18.03
CA GLU A 167 -3.17 -3.40 18.25
C GLU A 167 -4.03 -2.17 17.94
N ARG A 168 -3.40 -0.99 17.81
CA ARG A 168 -4.08 0.29 17.60
C ARG A 168 -3.46 1.08 16.46
N PRO A 169 -4.29 1.71 15.61
CA PRO A 169 -3.82 2.47 14.45
C PRO A 169 -2.96 3.69 14.82
N GLU A 170 -3.20 4.31 15.98
CA GLU A 170 -2.44 5.49 16.44
C GLU A 170 -0.95 5.19 16.54
N GLY A 171 -0.60 4.03 17.10
CA GLY A 171 0.79 3.60 17.23
C GLY A 171 1.48 3.35 15.89
N VAL A 172 0.73 2.85 14.88
CA VAL A 172 1.26 2.67 13.51
C VAL A 172 1.56 4.01 12.88
N ILE A 173 0.64 4.98 12.99
CA ILE A 173 0.80 6.32 12.42
C ILE A 173 2.01 7.02 13.03
N GLU A 174 2.10 7.07 14.36
CA GLU A 174 3.24 7.69 15.06
C GLU A 174 4.58 7.05 14.69
N LYS A 175 4.61 5.74 14.53
CA LYS A 175 5.83 5.02 14.15
C LYS A 175 6.19 5.27 12.68
N ALA A 176 5.20 5.25 11.77
CA ALA A 176 5.41 5.52 10.36
C ALA A 176 5.94 6.95 10.13
N ASP A 177 5.34 7.95 10.76
CA ASP A 177 5.79 9.35 10.69
C ASP A 177 7.25 9.49 11.15
N ARG A 178 7.62 8.82 12.25
CA ARG A 178 9.00 8.84 12.75
C ARG A 178 9.98 8.18 11.78
N LEU A 179 9.62 7.06 11.18
CA LEU A 179 10.47 6.38 10.19
C LEU A 179 10.69 7.28 8.96
N GLU A 180 9.65 7.96 8.49
CA GLU A 180 9.78 8.91 7.38
C GLU A 180 10.69 10.09 7.73
N GLU A 181 10.62 10.62 8.96
CA GLU A 181 11.54 11.67 9.45
C GLU A 181 13.01 11.19 9.50
N GLU A 182 13.22 9.92 9.79
CA GLU A 182 14.54 9.27 9.83
C GLU A 182 15.03 8.79 8.44
N ASN A 183 14.24 9.01 7.38
CA ASN A 183 14.45 8.52 6.01
C ASN A 183 14.49 6.98 5.92
N GLU A 184 13.74 6.31 6.77
CA GLU A 184 13.48 4.89 6.70
C GLU A 184 12.17 4.61 5.97
N VAL A 185 12.04 3.42 5.40
CA VAL A 185 10.87 3.01 4.61
C VAL A 185 9.91 2.19 5.49
N PRO A 186 8.71 2.69 5.82
CA PRO A 186 7.70 1.91 6.50
C PRO A 186 6.86 1.11 5.52
N LEU A 187 6.69 -0.19 5.77
CA LEU A 187 5.66 -1.02 5.14
C LEU A 187 4.55 -1.25 6.15
N ILE A 188 3.33 -0.82 5.83
CA ILE A 188 2.17 -1.00 6.71
C ILE A 188 1.31 -2.16 6.20
N ILE A 189 0.99 -3.09 7.10
CA ILE A 189 0.15 -4.28 6.83
C ILE A 189 -1.03 -4.31 7.80
#